data_d9dd928df4757f3aba3484785465027e
#
_entry.id   d9dd928df4757f3aba3484785465027e
#
_cell.length_a   1.000
_cell.length_b   1.000
_cell.length_c   1.000
_cell.angle_alpha   90.00
_cell.angle_beta   90.00
_cell.angle_gamma   90.00
#
_symmetry.space_group_name_H-M   'P 1'
#
loop_
_entity.id
_entity.type
_entity.pdbx_description
1 polymer ?
#
loop_
_entity_poly.entity_id
_entity_poly.type
_entity_poly.pdbx_seq_one_letter_code
_entity_poly.pdbx_strand_id
1 'polypeptide(L)'
;MATSRRRPRSRQPELFARSKRPVIVIEENHRLVQMTDEIDWTELLELVEEIRRSKVTSAAGRPPHLRALTGALVFRATRRMPYRVTEDQIRHYAPARYLCGLTESEWTPDANTIQDFEQQLGEDGIRRLNEYVVKWAVEEKLADPKLMVADTTAQEAAIPHPNEMGLMATFVSAVVAASKRVGPALKGFLAKAGGLFVAAKRKVREYRLFAKDKSKAAKDRMTAQMATVVESVQKQLAQALRHAGAVKDRLKRHRKIAWTKIQRVHQTMAKLLPQIRYWLKTGYVAANKIISLHVPELYSIVRGKVGKTVEFGLSWGIRRLRGGFLLATLAKNKNDVHDSKFAVRAVKDHVTLFGKPPKAYAYDRGGWSRENVEQLKKLGVRDVGLAPQGKADWAVQGKVKEKLIAERALVEGGIGTIKAGKYGFNKPAAKSVDTMAMCGQRAVLGFNLNKMVRGLAERKEMVLVG
;
A
#
# COMPACT_ATOMS: atom_id res chain seq x y z
N MET A 1 11.23 48.62 -37.68
CA MET A 1 12.14 47.53 -38.09
C MET A 1 13.08 47.22 -36.95
N ALA A 2 12.82 46.15 -36.21
CA ALA A 2 13.63 45.72 -35.05
C ALA A 2 14.62 44.64 -35.54
N THR A 3 15.89 45.00 -35.57
CA THR A 3 16.98 44.09 -35.94
C THR A 3 17.26 43.12 -34.81
N SER A 4 16.91 41.86 -35.02
CA SER A 4 17.26 40.73 -34.16
C SER A 4 18.80 40.61 -34.08
N ARG A 5 19.38 40.99 -32.95
CA ARG A 5 20.77 40.67 -32.63
C ARG A 5 20.91 39.17 -32.35
N ARG A 6 21.38 38.43 -33.36
CA ARG A 6 21.84 37.05 -33.16
C ARG A 6 23.01 37.06 -32.16
N ARG A 7 22.84 36.33 -31.05
CA ARG A 7 23.96 36.07 -30.13
C ARG A 7 25.05 35.32 -30.91
N PRO A 8 26.33 35.69 -30.75
CA PRO A 8 27.42 34.96 -31.40
C PRO A 8 27.39 33.50 -30.89
N ARG A 9 27.38 32.56 -31.85
CA ARG A 9 27.62 31.16 -31.55
C ARG A 9 29.00 31.07 -30.90
N SER A 10 29.12 30.54 -29.69
CA SER A 10 30.41 30.24 -29.09
C SER A 10 31.17 29.35 -30.08
N ARG A 11 32.42 29.74 -30.38
CA ARG A 11 33.33 28.90 -31.18
C ARG A 11 33.38 27.52 -30.55
N GLN A 12 33.35 26.47 -31.40
CA GLN A 12 33.55 25.10 -30.96
C GLN A 12 34.73 25.02 -29.99
N PRO A 13 34.58 24.35 -28.88
CA PRO A 13 35.71 24.01 -28.04
C PRO A 13 36.71 23.21 -28.90
N GLU A 14 37.97 23.43 -28.63
CA GLU A 14 39.10 22.83 -29.35
C GLU A 14 38.86 21.33 -29.62
N LEU A 15 39.21 20.88 -30.81
CA LEU A 15 38.97 19.53 -31.34
C LEU A 15 39.51 18.40 -30.40
N PHE A 16 40.34 18.73 -29.44
CA PHE A 16 40.95 17.81 -28.47
C PHE A 16 40.54 18.04 -27.02
N ALA A 17 39.79 19.07 -26.74
CA ALA A 17 39.17 19.25 -25.44
C ALA A 17 37.90 18.38 -25.35
N ARG A 18 38.03 17.06 -25.28
CA ARG A 18 36.99 16.25 -24.63
C ARG A 18 36.81 16.89 -23.27
N SER A 19 35.66 17.55 -23.09
CA SER A 19 35.25 18.00 -21.76
C SER A 19 35.40 16.79 -20.82
N LYS A 20 36.45 16.80 -20.01
CA LYS A 20 36.60 15.77 -18.98
C LYS A 20 35.35 15.90 -18.14
N ARG A 21 34.41 14.97 -18.33
CA ARG A 21 33.25 14.92 -17.46
C ARG A 21 33.77 14.88 -16.03
N PRO A 22 33.30 15.73 -15.12
CA PRO A 22 33.80 15.71 -13.77
C PRO A 22 33.59 14.31 -13.20
N VAL A 23 34.65 13.73 -12.65
CA VAL A 23 34.55 12.47 -11.92
C VAL A 23 33.86 12.78 -10.58
N ILE A 24 32.70 12.20 -10.39
CA ILE A 24 31.98 12.32 -9.11
C ILE A 24 32.44 11.17 -8.23
N VAL A 25 33.17 11.49 -7.15
CA VAL A 25 33.54 10.53 -6.14
C VAL A 25 32.36 10.37 -5.20
N ILE A 26 31.91 9.13 -4.97
CA ILE A 26 30.87 8.79 -4.02
C ILE A 26 31.57 8.19 -2.79
N GLU A 27 31.23 8.67 -1.60
CA GLU A 27 31.78 8.15 -0.35
C GLU A 27 31.39 6.68 -0.15
N GLU A 28 32.34 5.82 0.17
CA GLU A 28 32.11 4.37 0.39
C GLU A 28 31.18 4.10 1.57
N ASN A 29 31.22 4.96 2.60
CA ASN A 29 30.31 4.88 3.75
C ASN A 29 28.89 5.37 3.45
N HIS A 30 28.65 5.88 2.23
CA HIS A 30 27.30 6.30 1.86
C HIS A 30 26.35 5.11 1.83
N ARG A 31 25.22 5.22 2.50
CA ARG A 31 24.27 4.11 2.70
C ARG A 31 23.80 3.40 1.43
N LEU A 32 23.62 4.12 0.32
CA LEU A 32 23.24 3.49 -0.95
C LEU A 32 24.40 2.75 -1.60
N VAL A 33 25.63 3.16 -1.35
CA VAL A 33 26.85 2.44 -1.78
C VAL A 33 26.92 1.14 -1.01
N GLN A 34 26.91 1.19 0.32
CA GLN A 34 26.87 -0.01 1.17
C GLN A 34 25.76 -0.97 0.77
N MET A 35 24.53 -0.44 0.50
CA MET A 35 23.42 -1.27 0.05
C MET A 35 23.67 -1.91 -1.32
N THR A 36 24.35 -1.22 -2.22
CA THR A 36 24.69 -1.74 -3.54
C THR A 36 25.69 -2.87 -3.47
N ASP A 37 26.71 -2.69 -2.62
CA ASP A 37 27.83 -3.59 -2.51
C ASP A 37 27.49 -4.87 -1.71
N GLU A 38 26.54 -4.78 -0.78
CA GLU A 38 26.08 -5.92 0.03
C GLU A 38 25.03 -6.80 -0.66
N ILE A 39 24.24 -6.26 -1.58
CA ILE A 39 23.19 -7.04 -2.29
C ILE A 39 23.83 -7.99 -3.30
N ASP A 40 23.52 -9.29 -3.22
CA ASP A 40 23.74 -10.20 -4.35
C ASP A 40 22.75 -9.90 -5.47
N TRP A 41 23.22 -9.10 -6.42
CA TRP A 41 22.39 -8.70 -7.57
C TRP A 41 22.10 -9.85 -8.51
N THR A 42 22.93 -10.86 -8.59
CA THR A 42 22.71 -12.02 -9.48
C THR A 42 21.49 -12.78 -9.01
N GLU A 43 21.48 -13.22 -7.76
CA GLU A 43 20.38 -13.98 -7.17
C GLU A 43 19.08 -13.14 -7.13
N LEU A 44 19.19 -11.87 -6.73
CA LEU A 44 18.03 -10.97 -6.69
C LEU A 44 17.41 -10.76 -8.07
N LEU A 45 18.20 -10.63 -9.13
CA LEU A 45 17.71 -10.43 -10.49
C LEU A 45 17.11 -11.70 -11.07
N GLU A 46 17.66 -12.87 -10.76
CA GLU A 46 17.05 -14.15 -11.12
C GLU A 46 15.65 -14.29 -10.52
N LEU A 47 15.50 -13.99 -9.22
CA LEU A 47 14.20 -13.97 -8.56
C LEU A 47 13.21 -12.97 -9.19
N VAL A 48 13.67 -11.76 -9.53
CA VAL A 48 12.85 -10.75 -10.20
C VAL A 48 12.40 -11.23 -11.57
N GLU A 49 13.28 -11.84 -12.33
CA GLU A 49 12.94 -12.38 -13.66
C GLU A 49 11.96 -13.54 -13.56
N GLU A 50 12.13 -14.46 -12.61
CA GLU A 50 11.18 -15.54 -12.35
C GLU A 50 9.78 -14.99 -12.04
N ILE A 51 9.69 -14.00 -11.13
CA ILE A 51 8.42 -13.38 -10.78
C ILE A 51 7.76 -12.73 -12.00
N ARG A 52 8.54 -12.08 -12.86
CA ARG A 52 8.02 -11.43 -14.06
C ARG A 52 7.54 -12.45 -15.09
N ARG A 53 8.34 -13.47 -15.38
CA ARG A 53 7.97 -14.54 -16.36
C ARG A 53 6.65 -15.21 -16.01
N SER A 54 6.36 -15.39 -14.73
CA SER A 54 5.09 -15.96 -14.29
C SER A 54 3.86 -15.09 -14.59
N LYS A 55 4.05 -13.80 -14.93
CA LYS A 55 2.98 -12.81 -15.12
C LYS A 55 2.91 -12.21 -16.52
N VAL A 56 3.99 -12.32 -17.30
CA VAL A 56 4.06 -11.77 -18.66
C VAL A 56 3.60 -12.82 -19.67
N THR A 57 2.54 -12.52 -20.41
CA THR A 57 1.96 -13.40 -21.40
C THR A 57 2.56 -13.26 -22.81
N SER A 58 3.39 -12.24 -23.04
CA SER A 58 4.01 -11.97 -24.33
C SER A 58 5.48 -11.56 -24.17
N ALA A 59 6.35 -12.21 -24.91
CA ALA A 59 7.79 -11.85 -25.00
C ALA A 59 8.05 -10.69 -25.99
N ALA A 60 7.01 -10.10 -26.60
CA ALA A 60 7.16 -9.04 -27.57
C ALA A 60 7.62 -7.74 -26.90
N GLY A 61 8.60 -7.06 -27.49
CA GLY A 61 9.13 -5.79 -27.02
C GLY A 61 10.60 -5.84 -26.61
N ARG A 62 11.17 -4.66 -26.34
CA ARG A 62 12.55 -4.55 -25.83
C ARG A 62 12.65 -5.15 -24.43
N PRO A 63 13.65 -6.01 -24.14
CA PRO A 63 13.88 -6.50 -22.78
C PRO A 63 14.06 -5.34 -21.80
N PRO A 64 13.43 -5.39 -20.63
CA PRO A 64 13.59 -4.36 -19.63
C PRO A 64 14.98 -4.39 -19.00
N HIS A 65 15.50 -3.24 -18.63
CA HIS A 65 16.75 -3.12 -17.90
C HIS A 65 16.54 -3.50 -16.42
N LEU A 66 16.49 -4.82 -16.13
CA LEU A 66 16.09 -5.34 -14.81
C LEU A 66 16.94 -4.78 -13.68
N ARG A 67 18.27 -4.69 -13.87
CA ARG A 67 19.18 -4.16 -12.84
C ARG A 67 18.77 -2.74 -12.41
N ALA A 68 18.51 -1.86 -13.38
CA ALA A 68 18.13 -0.48 -13.10
C ALA A 68 16.75 -0.38 -12.44
N LEU A 69 15.78 -1.17 -12.91
CA LEU A 69 14.42 -1.15 -12.39
C LEU A 69 14.33 -1.75 -10.99
N THR A 70 15.09 -2.82 -10.72
CA THR A 70 15.19 -3.41 -9.38
C THR A 70 15.90 -2.45 -8.43
N GLY A 71 16.97 -1.79 -8.86
CA GLY A 71 17.62 -0.74 -8.10
C GLY A 71 16.69 0.43 -7.78
N ALA A 72 15.86 0.85 -8.74
CA ALA A 72 14.84 1.88 -8.53
C ALA A 72 13.79 1.45 -7.50
N LEU A 73 13.33 0.19 -7.52
CA LEU A 73 12.42 -0.36 -6.52
C LEU A 73 13.06 -0.38 -5.12
N VAL A 74 14.30 -0.88 -5.01
CA VAL A 74 15.08 -0.88 -3.76
C VAL A 74 15.22 0.55 -3.22
N PHE A 75 15.61 1.50 -4.06
CA PHE A 75 15.71 2.91 -3.69
C PHE A 75 14.38 3.48 -3.17
N ARG A 76 13.28 3.24 -3.87
CA ARG A 76 11.95 3.66 -3.44
C ARG A 76 11.46 2.98 -2.17
N ALA A 77 11.85 1.73 -1.95
CA ALA A 77 11.50 0.99 -0.73
C ALA A 77 12.15 1.61 0.51
N THR A 78 13.40 2.07 0.41
CA THR A 78 14.13 2.68 1.53
C THR A 78 13.62 4.06 1.93
N ARG A 79 12.87 4.73 1.04
CA ARG A 79 12.31 6.09 1.23
C ARG A 79 10.95 6.20 0.55
N ARG A 80 10.01 6.88 1.19
CA ARG A 80 8.72 7.17 0.57
C ARG A 80 8.88 8.24 -0.51
N MET A 81 9.02 7.82 -1.79
CA MET A 81 9.15 8.74 -2.91
C MET A 81 8.07 8.52 -3.97
N PRO A 82 7.49 9.59 -4.55
CA PRO A 82 6.71 9.51 -5.79
C PRO A 82 7.58 9.04 -6.96
N TYR A 83 6.99 8.39 -7.96
CA TYR A 83 7.73 7.89 -9.14
C TYR A 83 8.53 8.98 -9.88
N ARG A 84 7.96 10.17 -10.06
CA ARG A 84 8.65 11.30 -10.69
C ARG A 84 9.86 11.80 -9.90
N VAL A 85 9.75 11.81 -8.57
CA VAL A 85 10.89 12.16 -7.71
C VAL A 85 11.95 11.08 -7.78
N THR A 86 11.55 9.80 -7.86
CA THR A 86 12.50 8.68 -8.04
C THR A 86 13.25 8.80 -9.37
N GLU A 87 12.55 9.07 -10.47
CA GLU A 87 13.15 9.34 -11.79
C GLU A 87 14.17 10.47 -11.71
N ASP A 88 13.78 11.62 -11.13
CA ASP A 88 14.65 12.79 -10.98
C ASP A 88 15.89 12.47 -10.14
N GLN A 89 15.74 11.78 -9.02
CA GLN A 89 16.85 11.34 -8.17
C GLN A 89 17.78 10.36 -8.89
N ILE A 90 17.26 9.36 -9.60
CA ILE A 90 18.09 8.42 -10.37
C ILE A 90 18.82 9.16 -11.49
N ARG A 91 18.24 10.23 -12.06
CA ARG A 91 18.87 11.02 -13.11
C ARG A 91 20.02 11.88 -12.61
N HIS A 92 19.92 12.47 -11.42
CA HIS A 92 20.79 13.54 -10.97
C HIS A 92 21.60 13.23 -9.71
N TYR A 93 21.29 12.15 -8.99
CA TYR A 93 21.94 11.79 -7.73
C TYR A 93 22.86 10.57 -7.90
N ALA A 94 24.16 10.79 -7.84
CA ALA A 94 25.18 9.76 -8.13
C ALA A 94 25.01 8.46 -7.30
N PRO A 95 24.78 8.48 -5.97
CA PRO A 95 24.56 7.26 -5.22
C PRO A 95 23.33 6.46 -5.67
N ALA A 96 22.24 7.13 -6.12
CA ALA A 96 21.07 6.43 -6.66
C ALA A 96 21.37 5.81 -8.03
N ARG A 97 22.17 6.48 -8.86
CA ARG A 97 22.66 5.92 -10.12
C ARG A 97 23.50 4.67 -9.88
N TYR A 98 24.40 4.72 -8.92
CA TYR A 98 25.25 3.59 -8.53
C TYR A 98 24.37 2.40 -8.09
N LEU A 99 23.43 2.63 -7.20
CA LEU A 99 22.45 1.61 -6.76
C LEU A 99 21.69 0.98 -7.93
N CYS A 100 21.40 1.76 -8.97
CA CYS A 100 20.70 1.28 -10.17
C CYS A 100 21.61 0.65 -11.23
N GLY A 101 22.95 0.60 -11.03
CA GLY A 101 23.90 0.12 -12.02
C GLY A 101 23.95 0.99 -13.28
N LEU A 102 23.78 2.31 -13.13
CA LEU A 102 23.70 3.29 -14.21
C LEU A 102 24.85 4.30 -14.20
N THR A 103 25.96 3.98 -13.57
CA THR A 103 27.08 4.92 -13.36
C THR A 103 27.59 5.51 -14.68
N GLU A 104 27.75 4.69 -15.70
CA GLU A 104 28.24 5.09 -17.02
C GLU A 104 27.14 5.27 -18.06
N SER A 105 25.89 4.96 -17.72
CA SER A 105 24.77 5.04 -18.65
C SER A 105 24.24 6.45 -18.82
N GLU A 106 23.94 6.89 -20.04
CA GLU A 106 23.19 8.12 -20.31
C GLU A 106 21.68 7.92 -20.13
N TRP A 107 21.21 6.69 -20.27
CA TRP A 107 19.81 6.33 -20.07
C TRP A 107 19.44 6.23 -18.59
N THR A 108 18.21 6.62 -18.28
CA THR A 108 17.58 6.43 -16.97
C THR A 108 16.11 6.02 -17.16
N PRO A 109 15.56 5.16 -16.30
CA PRO A 109 14.14 4.81 -16.38
C PRO A 109 13.27 6.03 -16.06
N ASP A 110 12.23 6.24 -16.85
CA ASP A 110 11.21 7.24 -16.54
C ASP A 110 10.21 6.75 -15.48
N ALA A 111 9.42 7.68 -14.94
CA ALA A 111 8.47 7.41 -13.86
C ALA A 111 7.40 6.36 -14.23
N ASN A 112 6.97 6.31 -15.50
CA ASN A 112 5.96 5.34 -15.94
C ASN A 112 6.59 3.95 -16.04
N THR A 113 7.81 3.84 -16.60
CA THR A 113 8.54 2.58 -16.67
C THR A 113 8.78 1.98 -15.27
N ILE A 114 9.18 2.81 -14.29
CA ILE A 114 9.32 2.36 -12.89
C ILE A 114 7.97 1.91 -12.31
N GLN A 115 6.89 2.66 -12.59
CA GLN A 115 5.55 2.32 -12.12
C GLN A 115 5.05 1.01 -12.74
N ASP A 116 5.19 0.85 -14.04
CA ASP A 116 4.75 -0.35 -14.76
C ASP A 116 5.51 -1.59 -14.28
N PHE A 117 6.82 -1.45 -14.02
CA PHE A 117 7.63 -2.53 -13.44
C PHE A 117 7.12 -2.95 -12.06
N GLU A 118 6.88 -2.00 -11.15
CA GLU A 118 6.32 -2.33 -9.82
C GLU A 118 4.93 -2.96 -9.93
N GLN A 119 4.09 -2.50 -10.86
CA GLN A 119 2.77 -3.09 -11.10
C GLN A 119 2.87 -4.52 -11.67
N GLN A 120 3.85 -4.81 -12.51
CA GLN A 120 4.12 -6.17 -12.99
C GLN A 120 4.52 -7.09 -11.84
N LEU A 121 5.37 -6.64 -10.92
CA LEU A 121 5.71 -7.43 -9.73
C LEU A 121 4.48 -7.62 -8.82
N GLY A 122 3.66 -6.58 -8.67
CA GLY A 122 2.49 -6.58 -7.81
C GLY A 122 2.81 -6.78 -6.32
N GLU A 123 1.79 -6.96 -5.51
CA GLU A 123 1.93 -7.21 -4.06
C GLU A 123 2.71 -8.49 -3.79
N ASP A 124 2.37 -9.58 -4.46
CA ASP A 124 3.00 -10.89 -4.28
C ASP A 124 4.49 -10.88 -4.66
N GLY A 125 4.86 -10.24 -5.76
CA GLY A 125 6.26 -10.14 -6.17
C GLY A 125 7.10 -9.36 -5.16
N ILE A 126 6.59 -8.22 -4.66
CA ILE A 126 7.30 -7.44 -3.64
C ILE A 126 7.39 -8.22 -2.32
N ARG A 127 6.37 -9.01 -1.96
CA ARG A 127 6.39 -9.92 -0.81
C ARG A 127 7.51 -10.95 -0.95
N ARG A 128 7.65 -11.59 -2.11
CA ARG A 128 8.73 -12.58 -2.39
C ARG A 128 10.11 -11.95 -2.29
N LEU A 129 10.29 -10.71 -2.76
CA LEU A 129 11.54 -9.98 -2.58
C LEU A 129 11.83 -9.70 -1.10
N ASN A 130 10.81 -9.39 -0.31
CA ASN A 130 10.98 -9.23 1.13
C ASN A 130 11.33 -10.55 1.83
N GLU A 131 10.73 -11.66 1.43
CA GLU A 131 11.05 -13.00 1.93
C GLU A 131 12.50 -13.39 1.62
N TYR A 132 12.99 -13.05 0.43
CA TYR A 132 14.40 -13.20 0.06
C TYR A 132 15.31 -12.42 1.01
N VAL A 133 15.05 -11.13 1.24
CA VAL A 133 15.87 -10.31 2.16
C VAL A 133 15.87 -10.87 3.59
N VAL A 134 14.73 -11.43 4.04
CA VAL A 134 14.65 -12.03 5.38
C VAL A 134 15.41 -13.36 5.46
N LYS A 135 15.39 -14.19 4.39
CA LYS A 135 16.21 -15.40 4.33
C LYS A 135 17.70 -15.07 4.35
N TRP A 136 18.13 -14.10 3.55
CA TRP A 136 19.49 -13.58 3.56
C TRP A 136 19.90 -13.10 4.96
N ALA A 137 19.02 -12.37 5.67
CA ALA A 137 19.30 -11.97 7.05
C ALA A 137 19.46 -13.16 8.03
N VAL A 138 18.79 -14.29 7.76
CA VAL A 138 18.95 -15.53 8.56
C VAL A 138 20.29 -16.20 8.25
N GLU A 139 20.68 -16.27 6.99
CA GLU A 139 21.98 -16.80 6.55
C GLU A 139 23.14 -16.00 7.15
N GLU A 140 23.03 -14.69 7.14
CA GLU A 140 23.97 -13.78 7.79
C GLU A 140 23.85 -13.74 9.31
N LYS A 141 23.04 -14.57 9.94
CA LYS A 141 22.82 -14.63 11.40
C LYS A 141 22.38 -13.28 12.02
N LEU A 142 21.84 -12.37 11.23
CA LEU A 142 21.22 -11.12 11.68
C LEU A 142 19.77 -11.33 12.13
N ALA A 143 19.14 -12.41 11.68
CA ALA A 143 17.83 -12.87 12.12
C ALA A 143 17.86 -14.33 12.59
N ASP A 144 17.02 -14.66 13.58
CA ASP A 144 16.86 -16.03 14.04
C ASP A 144 15.39 -16.45 13.91
N PRO A 145 15.07 -17.38 12.98
CA PRO A 145 13.71 -17.85 12.75
C PRO A 145 13.19 -18.76 13.87
N LYS A 146 14.05 -19.19 14.81
CA LYS A 146 13.63 -20.02 15.96
C LYS A 146 12.75 -19.27 16.94
N LEU A 147 12.76 -17.94 16.94
CA LEU A 147 11.87 -17.11 17.74
C LEU A 147 11.09 -16.15 16.82
N MET A 148 9.81 -16.25 16.86
CA MET A 148 8.87 -15.41 16.10
C MET A 148 7.84 -14.79 17.02
N VAL A 149 7.51 -13.54 16.75
CA VAL A 149 6.35 -12.83 17.33
C VAL A 149 5.46 -12.39 16.20
N ALA A 150 4.15 -12.45 16.41
CA ALA A 150 3.21 -11.93 15.42
C ALA A 150 2.16 -11.03 16.05
N ASP A 151 1.60 -10.16 15.24
CA ASP A 151 0.52 -9.25 15.60
C ASP A 151 -0.25 -8.83 14.34
N THR A 152 -1.46 -8.31 14.50
CA THR A 152 -2.22 -7.72 13.40
C THR A 152 -2.15 -6.21 13.42
N THR A 153 -2.24 -5.61 12.24
CA THR A 153 -2.27 -4.15 12.11
C THR A 153 -3.15 -3.71 10.96
N ALA A 154 -3.71 -2.50 11.06
CA ALA A 154 -4.39 -1.86 9.96
C ALA A 154 -3.42 -0.98 9.16
N GLN A 155 -3.49 -1.08 7.84
CA GLN A 155 -2.96 -0.09 6.92
C GLN A 155 -4.08 0.91 6.62
N GLU A 156 -3.97 2.11 7.16
CA GLU A 156 -4.97 3.14 6.94
C GLU A 156 -4.94 3.64 5.49
N ALA A 157 -6.13 3.83 4.92
CA ALA A 157 -6.29 4.46 3.62
C ALA A 157 -6.26 5.99 3.75
N ALA A 158 -5.76 6.66 2.71
CA ALA A 158 -5.78 8.13 2.60
C ALA A 158 -7.18 8.61 2.16
N ILE A 159 -8.20 8.32 2.95
CA ILE A 159 -9.59 8.75 2.71
C ILE A 159 -10.07 9.68 3.85
N PRO A 160 -10.97 10.64 3.57
CA PRO A 160 -11.64 11.37 4.63
C PRO A 160 -12.48 10.43 5.48
N HIS A 161 -12.78 10.81 6.73
CA HIS A 161 -13.68 10.04 7.58
C HIS A 161 -15.01 9.80 6.85
N PRO A 162 -15.40 8.53 6.61
CA PRO A 162 -16.58 8.22 5.83
C PRO A 162 -17.85 8.60 6.58
N ASN A 163 -18.65 9.48 5.98
CA ASN A 163 -19.99 9.80 6.40
C ASN A 163 -20.93 9.78 5.19
N GLU A 164 -22.22 9.59 5.42
CA GLU A 164 -23.23 9.39 4.39
C GLU A 164 -23.33 10.58 3.44
N MET A 165 -23.37 11.81 4.00
CA MET A 165 -23.42 13.04 3.22
C MET A 165 -22.18 13.21 2.33
N GLY A 166 -20.97 12.94 2.88
CA GLY A 166 -19.71 13.03 2.14
C GLY A 166 -19.62 12.00 1.00
N LEU A 167 -20.07 10.77 1.24
CA LEU A 167 -20.10 9.72 0.22
C LEU A 167 -21.07 10.08 -0.93
N MET A 168 -22.27 10.59 -0.62
CA MET A 168 -23.21 11.07 -1.61
C MET A 168 -22.71 12.29 -2.39
N ALA A 169 -22.05 13.24 -1.72
CA ALA A 169 -21.39 14.38 -2.36
C ALA A 169 -20.28 13.94 -3.33
N THR A 170 -19.48 12.96 -2.92
CA THR A 170 -18.43 12.36 -3.75
C THR A 170 -19.01 11.68 -4.98
N PHE A 171 -20.15 10.96 -4.85
CA PHE A 171 -20.87 10.37 -5.97
C PHE A 171 -21.26 11.42 -7.02
N VAL A 172 -21.95 12.46 -6.60
CA VAL A 172 -22.40 13.52 -7.53
C VAL A 172 -21.21 14.16 -8.24
N SER A 173 -20.15 14.49 -7.51
CA SER A 173 -18.95 15.09 -8.08
C SER A 173 -18.24 14.16 -9.08
N ALA A 174 -18.14 12.87 -8.75
CA ALA A 174 -17.52 11.86 -9.62
C ALA A 174 -18.34 11.63 -10.89
N VAL A 175 -19.68 11.58 -10.79
CA VAL A 175 -20.59 11.45 -11.93
C VAL A 175 -20.45 12.63 -12.87
N VAL A 176 -20.51 13.86 -12.37
CA VAL A 176 -20.35 15.07 -13.19
C VAL A 176 -18.99 15.09 -13.90
N ALA A 177 -17.90 14.84 -13.16
CA ALA A 177 -16.54 14.88 -13.71
C ALA A 177 -16.32 13.78 -14.77
N ALA A 178 -16.79 12.55 -14.51
CA ALA A 178 -16.65 11.44 -15.46
C ALA A 178 -17.54 11.65 -16.70
N SER A 179 -18.78 12.11 -16.54
CA SER A 179 -19.68 12.38 -17.67
C SER A 179 -19.14 13.45 -18.61
N LYS A 180 -18.55 14.53 -18.08
CA LYS A 180 -17.86 15.55 -18.88
C LYS A 180 -16.70 14.97 -19.68
N ARG A 181 -15.94 14.04 -19.10
CA ARG A 181 -14.82 13.37 -19.78
C ARG A 181 -15.26 12.35 -20.84
N VAL A 182 -16.37 11.67 -20.62
CA VAL A 182 -16.99 10.80 -21.63
C VAL A 182 -17.44 11.65 -22.83
N GLY A 183 -17.94 12.85 -22.60
CA GLY A 183 -18.26 13.86 -23.62
C GLY A 183 -19.62 13.65 -24.26
N PRO A 184 -19.73 13.70 -25.62
CA PRO A 184 -21.02 13.77 -26.32
C PRO A 184 -22.02 12.69 -25.93
N ALA A 185 -21.55 11.45 -25.67
CA ALA A 185 -22.42 10.32 -25.33
C ALA A 185 -23.25 10.54 -24.04
N LEU A 186 -22.82 11.41 -23.14
CA LEU A 186 -23.51 11.74 -21.89
C LEU A 186 -23.93 13.21 -21.79
N LYS A 187 -23.85 13.99 -22.89
CA LYS A 187 -24.21 15.42 -22.88
C LYS A 187 -25.72 15.62 -22.53
N GLY A 188 -26.60 14.81 -23.08
CA GLY A 188 -28.03 14.85 -22.77
C GLY A 188 -28.34 14.55 -21.30
N PHE A 189 -27.64 13.59 -20.71
CA PHE A 189 -27.74 13.30 -19.28
C PHE A 189 -27.31 14.52 -18.44
N LEU A 190 -26.15 15.13 -18.75
CA LEU A 190 -25.66 16.30 -18.01
C LEU A 190 -26.64 17.48 -18.05
N ALA A 191 -27.29 17.71 -19.20
CA ALA A 191 -28.33 18.75 -19.35
C ALA A 191 -29.56 18.42 -18.50
N LYS A 192 -30.10 17.18 -18.64
CA LYS A 192 -31.31 16.73 -17.92
C LYS A 192 -31.10 16.70 -16.40
N ALA A 193 -29.95 16.24 -15.93
CA ALA A 193 -29.65 16.14 -14.51
C ALA A 193 -29.10 17.45 -13.88
N GLY A 194 -28.93 18.51 -14.63
CA GLY A 194 -28.36 19.79 -14.20
C GLY A 194 -28.98 20.34 -12.93
N GLY A 195 -30.32 20.39 -12.86
CA GLY A 195 -31.06 20.84 -11.67
C GLY A 195 -30.79 19.97 -10.43
N LEU A 196 -30.65 18.65 -10.60
CA LEU A 196 -30.33 17.73 -9.50
C LEU A 196 -28.91 17.97 -8.97
N PHE A 197 -27.94 18.27 -9.86
CA PHE A 197 -26.58 18.59 -9.43
C PHE A 197 -26.51 19.91 -8.64
N VAL A 198 -27.28 20.92 -9.03
CA VAL A 198 -27.41 22.17 -8.28
C VAL A 198 -28.04 21.91 -6.91
N ALA A 199 -29.15 21.16 -6.88
CA ALA A 199 -29.82 20.79 -5.62
C ALA A 199 -28.90 20.02 -4.68
N ALA A 200 -28.12 19.04 -5.20
CA ALA A 200 -27.15 18.30 -4.40
C ALA A 200 -26.06 19.20 -3.82
N LYS A 201 -25.48 20.11 -4.62
CA LYS A 201 -24.47 21.07 -4.15
C LYS A 201 -25.02 21.95 -3.05
N ARG A 202 -26.26 22.47 -3.19
CA ARG A 202 -26.90 23.27 -2.17
C ARG A 202 -27.06 22.50 -0.86
N LYS A 203 -27.57 21.26 -0.90
CA LYS A 203 -27.73 20.41 0.29
C LYS A 203 -26.41 20.10 0.98
N VAL A 204 -25.33 19.85 0.23
CA VAL A 204 -23.99 19.65 0.79
C VAL A 204 -23.50 20.93 1.48
N ARG A 205 -23.73 22.10 0.86
CA ARG A 205 -23.35 23.39 1.46
C ARG A 205 -24.13 23.66 2.74
N GLU A 206 -25.45 23.48 2.73
CA GLU A 206 -26.32 23.62 3.90
C GLU A 206 -25.87 22.70 5.05
N TYR A 207 -25.58 21.44 4.74
CA TYR A 207 -25.09 20.48 5.73
C TYR A 207 -23.76 20.94 6.34
N ARG A 208 -22.79 21.37 5.52
CA ARG A 208 -21.49 21.82 6.01
C ARG A 208 -21.56 23.06 6.91
N LEU A 209 -22.44 24.00 6.57
CA LEU A 209 -22.58 25.25 7.29
C LEU A 209 -23.39 25.10 8.59
N PHE A 210 -24.44 24.29 8.57
CA PHE A 210 -25.45 24.32 9.62
C PHE A 210 -25.63 23.01 10.38
N ALA A 211 -25.03 21.88 9.95
CA ALA A 211 -25.26 20.61 10.64
C ALA A 211 -24.58 20.51 11.99
N LYS A 212 -23.48 21.25 12.24
CA LYS A 212 -22.70 21.14 13.48
C LYS A 212 -23.59 21.33 14.73
N ASP A 213 -24.42 22.33 14.72
CA ASP A 213 -25.24 22.77 15.86
C ASP A 213 -26.68 22.18 15.83
N LYS A 214 -26.98 21.29 14.87
CA LYS A 214 -28.31 20.67 14.75
C LYS A 214 -28.41 19.36 15.51
N SER A 215 -29.64 19.05 15.93
CA SER A 215 -29.97 17.75 16.52
C SER A 215 -29.69 16.59 15.54
N LYS A 216 -29.53 15.38 16.10
CA LYS A 216 -29.37 14.16 15.27
C LYS A 216 -30.52 14.01 14.27
N ALA A 217 -31.78 14.18 14.71
CA ALA A 217 -32.95 14.08 13.83
C ALA A 217 -32.96 15.08 12.69
N ALA A 218 -32.42 16.30 12.91
CA ALA A 218 -32.28 17.29 11.85
C ALA A 218 -31.17 16.90 10.84
N LYS A 219 -30.04 16.38 11.31
CA LYS A 219 -28.96 15.84 10.46
C LYS A 219 -29.44 14.67 9.62
N ASP A 220 -30.22 13.78 10.20
CA ASP A 220 -30.78 12.61 9.53
C ASP A 220 -31.79 13.04 8.44
N ARG A 221 -32.63 14.04 8.70
CA ARG A 221 -33.53 14.66 7.68
C ARG A 221 -32.76 15.26 6.52
N MET A 222 -31.69 16.01 6.77
CA MET A 222 -30.83 16.56 5.72
C MET A 222 -30.18 15.47 4.88
N THR A 223 -29.74 14.41 5.52
CA THR A 223 -29.13 13.24 4.85
C THR A 223 -30.16 12.47 4.01
N ALA A 224 -31.39 12.28 4.52
CA ALA A 224 -32.49 11.66 3.79
C ALA A 224 -32.89 12.46 2.53
N GLN A 225 -32.95 13.77 2.64
CA GLN A 225 -33.22 14.64 1.50
C GLN A 225 -32.11 14.56 0.43
N MET A 226 -30.85 14.46 0.83
CA MET A 226 -29.75 14.27 -0.10
C MET A 226 -29.82 12.88 -0.77
N ALA A 227 -30.20 11.83 -0.03
CA ALA A 227 -30.37 10.49 -0.57
C ALA A 227 -31.43 10.47 -1.69
N THR A 228 -32.56 11.18 -1.53
CA THR A 228 -33.58 11.30 -2.56
C THR A 228 -33.07 11.97 -3.85
N VAL A 229 -32.26 13.03 -3.71
CA VAL A 229 -31.63 13.68 -4.88
C VAL A 229 -30.67 12.71 -5.57
N VAL A 230 -29.85 11.98 -4.79
CA VAL A 230 -28.89 11.01 -5.33
C VAL A 230 -29.60 9.83 -6.02
N GLU A 231 -30.72 9.35 -5.49
CA GLU A 231 -31.55 8.33 -6.15
C GLU A 231 -32.05 8.79 -7.52
N SER A 232 -32.49 10.05 -7.63
CA SER A 232 -32.93 10.62 -8.89
C SER A 232 -31.77 10.73 -9.89
N VAL A 233 -30.59 11.16 -9.45
CA VAL A 233 -29.38 11.16 -10.29
C VAL A 233 -29.03 9.74 -10.73
N GLN A 234 -29.11 8.77 -9.83
CA GLN A 234 -28.79 7.36 -10.07
C GLN A 234 -29.72 6.76 -11.14
N LYS A 235 -31.03 7.02 -11.05
CA LYS A 235 -32.02 6.56 -12.03
C LYS A 235 -31.76 7.16 -13.43
N GLN A 236 -31.55 8.47 -13.51
CA GLN A 236 -31.23 9.13 -14.78
C GLN A 236 -29.89 8.66 -15.38
N LEU A 237 -28.89 8.45 -14.55
CA LEU A 237 -27.61 7.93 -14.97
C LEU A 237 -27.73 6.50 -15.52
N ALA A 238 -28.50 5.64 -14.85
CA ALA A 238 -28.77 4.27 -15.32
C ALA A 238 -29.39 4.25 -16.71
N GLN A 239 -30.39 5.12 -16.97
CA GLN A 239 -31.00 5.28 -18.28
C GLN A 239 -29.98 5.74 -19.32
N ALA A 240 -29.20 6.77 -19.00
CA ALA A 240 -28.19 7.32 -19.92
C ALA A 240 -27.11 6.30 -20.28
N LEU A 241 -26.65 5.50 -19.30
CA LEU A 241 -25.65 4.45 -19.53
C LEU A 241 -26.18 3.32 -20.42
N ARG A 242 -27.48 2.97 -20.29
CA ARG A 242 -28.13 1.99 -21.18
C ARG A 242 -28.21 2.52 -22.61
N HIS A 243 -28.73 3.74 -22.81
CA HIS A 243 -28.85 4.35 -24.14
C HIS A 243 -27.51 4.57 -24.84
N ALA A 244 -26.47 4.97 -24.07
CA ALA A 244 -25.13 5.21 -24.61
C ALA A 244 -24.27 3.94 -24.70
N GLY A 245 -24.79 2.77 -24.29
CA GLY A 245 -24.03 1.50 -24.25
C GLY A 245 -23.46 1.10 -25.61
N ALA A 246 -24.23 1.27 -26.68
CA ALA A 246 -23.83 0.98 -28.06
C ALA A 246 -22.62 1.83 -28.56
N VAL A 247 -22.39 2.97 -27.94
CA VAL A 247 -21.31 3.89 -28.34
C VAL A 247 -20.01 3.60 -27.57
N LYS A 248 -20.04 2.80 -26.51
CA LYS A 248 -18.90 2.51 -25.62
C LYS A 248 -17.66 2.05 -26.40
N ASP A 249 -17.83 1.12 -27.34
CA ASP A 249 -16.71 0.51 -28.05
C ASP A 249 -16.05 1.45 -29.06
N ARG A 250 -16.77 2.48 -29.52
CA ARG A 250 -16.28 3.52 -30.40
C ARG A 250 -15.58 4.68 -29.66
N LEU A 251 -15.57 4.67 -28.33
CA LEU A 251 -14.92 5.71 -27.53
C LEU A 251 -13.39 5.61 -27.61
N LYS A 252 -12.71 6.77 -27.72
CA LYS A 252 -11.25 6.86 -27.58
C LYS A 252 -10.80 6.39 -26.19
N ARG A 253 -9.59 5.87 -26.04
CA ARG A 253 -9.03 5.26 -24.80
C ARG A 253 -9.31 6.09 -23.54
N HIS A 254 -9.05 7.40 -23.55
CA HIS A 254 -9.27 8.26 -22.38
C HIS A 254 -10.77 8.39 -22.00
N ARG A 255 -11.69 8.31 -22.97
CA ARG A 255 -13.14 8.31 -22.73
C ARG A 255 -13.61 6.95 -22.23
N LYS A 256 -13.03 5.84 -22.70
CA LYS A 256 -13.29 4.49 -22.16
C LYS A 256 -12.92 4.41 -20.69
N ILE A 257 -11.79 4.98 -20.27
CA ILE A 257 -11.39 5.06 -18.84
C ILE A 257 -12.44 5.83 -18.03
N ALA A 258 -12.91 6.97 -18.54
CA ALA A 258 -13.95 7.75 -17.86
C ALA A 258 -15.30 7.00 -17.80
N TRP A 259 -15.64 6.26 -18.86
CA TRP A 259 -16.82 5.39 -18.91
C TRP A 259 -16.75 4.29 -17.85
N THR A 260 -15.66 3.55 -17.77
CA THR A 260 -15.47 2.51 -16.75
C THR A 260 -15.56 3.09 -15.34
N LYS A 261 -14.99 4.27 -15.13
CA LYS A 261 -15.06 4.96 -13.84
C LYS A 261 -16.51 5.31 -13.45
N ILE A 262 -17.32 5.85 -14.37
CA ILE A 262 -18.70 6.21 -14.07
C ILE A 262 -19.56 4.97 -13.84
N GLN A 263 -19.33 3.89 -14.58
CA GLN A 263 -20.01 2.61 -14.34
C GLN A 263 -19.70 2.07 -12.95
N ARG A 264 -18.43 2.06 -12.54
CA ARG A 264 -18.00 1.61 -11.21
C ARG A 264 -18.67 2.44 -10.11
N VAL A 265 -18.61 3.76 -10.22
CA VAL A 265 -19.22 4.68 -9.24
C VAL A 265 -20.73 4.50 -9.17
N HIS A 266 -21.41 4.30 -10.31
CA HIS A 266 -22.82 3.99 -10.37
C HIS A 266 -23.17 2.69 -9.65
N GLN A 267 -22.45 1.60 -9.95
CA GLN A 267 -22.64 0.29 -9.31
C GLN A 267 -22.36 0.34 -7.79
N THR A 268 -21.32 1.08 -7.40
CA THR A 268 -20.99 1.25 -5.98
C THR A 268 -22.10 2.01 -5.24
N MET A 269 -22.65 3.09 -5.83
CA MET A 269 -23.74 3.85 -5.22
C MET A 269 -25.02 3.03 -5.15
N ALA A 270 -25.31 2.19 -6.13
CA ALA A 270 -26.45 1.28 -6.09
C ALA A 270 -26.43 0.33 -4.88
N LYS A 271 -25.24 -0.08 -4.44
CA LYS A 271 -25.03 -0.88 -3.22
C LYS A 271 -25.05 -0.03 -1.95
N LEU A 272 -24.57 1.22 -2.02
CA LEU A 272 -24.44 2.10 -0.86
C LEU A 272 -25.78 2.75 -0.46
N LEU A 273 -26.64 3.12 -1.40
CA LEU A 273 -27.92 3.77 -1.10
C LEU A 273 -28.82 2.94 -0.16
N PRO A 274 -29.01 1.63 -0.36
CA PRO A 274 -29.73 0.80 0.60
C PRO A 274 -29.08 0.80 2.00
N GLN A 275 -27.76 0.84 2.11
CA GLN A 275 -27.04 0.92 3.38
C GLN A 275 -27.30 2.26 4.09
N ILE A 276 -27.36 3.36 3.34
CA ILE A 276 -27.71 4.69 3.87
C ILE A 276 -29.15 4.69 4.36
N ARG A 277 -30.11 4.14 3.57
CA ARG A 277 -31.51 4.04 3.96
C ARG A 277 -31.71 3.17 5.22
N TYR A 278 -31.00 2.05 5.30
CA TYR A 278 -31.00 1.19 6.48
C TYR A 278 -30.54 1.97 7.72
N TRP A 279 -29.41 2.69 7.61
CA TRP A 279 -28.92 3.50 8.73
C TRP A 279 -29.89 4.61 9.14
N LEU A 280 -30.49 5.32 8.20
CA LEU A 280 -31.49 6.36 8.47
C LEU A 280 -32.74 5.79 9.17
N LYS A 281 -33.13 4.53 8.87
CA LYS A 281 -34.29 3.88 9.45
C LYS A 281 -34.00 3.31 10.84
N THR A 282 -32.82 2.70 11.04
CA THR A 282 -32.53 1.89 12.23
C THR A 282 -31.52 2.54 13.18
N GLY A 283 -30.74 3.49 12.71
CA GLY A 283 -29.58 4.05 13.45
C GLY A 283 -28.35 3.14 13.47
N TYR A 284 -28.45 1.91 12.94
CA TYR A 284 -27.35 0.95 12.91
C TYR A 284 -26.59 0.98 11.59
N VAL A 285 -25.27 0.75 11.67
CA VAL A 285 -24.41 0.65 10.51
C VAL A 285 -24.65 -0.72 9.83
N ALA A 286 -24.91 -0.70 8.52
CA ALA A 286 -25.08 -1.92 7.74
C ALA A 286 -23.82 -2.80 7.78
N ALA A 287 -23.99 -4.12 7.75
CA ALA A 287 -22.88 -5.05 7.58
C ALA A 287 -22.15 -4.75 6.26
N ASN A 288 -20.83 -4.86 6.27
CA ASN A 288 -19.98 -4.57 5.11
C ASN A 288 -20.23 -3.17 4.48
N LYS A 289 -20.43 -2.16 5.34
CA LYS A 289 -20.64 -0.78 4.91
C LYS A 289 -19.55 -0.33 3.95
N ILE A 290 -19.94 0.21 2.81
CA ILE A 290 -19.05 0.86 1.85
C ILE A 290 -18.57 2.18 2.44
N ILE A 291 -17.27 2.34 2.59
CA ILE A 291 -16.63 3.53 3.20
C ILE A 291 -15.94 4.44 2.18
N SER A 292 -15.78 3.97 0.93
CA SER A 292 -15.20 4.74 -0.16
C SER A 292 -15.90 4.39 -1.48
N LEU A 293 -16.26 5.40 -2.26
CA LEU A 293 -16.80 5.20 -3.61
C LEU A 293 -15.73 4.89 -4.65
N HIS A 294 -14.51 5.34 -4.42
CA HIS A 294 -13.41 5.14 -5.35
C HIS A 294 -12.70 3.80 -5.13
N VAL A 295 -12.70 3.32 -3.89
CA VAL A 295 -12.11 2.05 -3.48
C VAL A 295 -13.10 1.34 -2.55
N PRO A 296 -14.18 0.77 -3.10
CA PRO A 296 -15.27 0.17 -2.31
C PRO A 296 -14.87 -1.10 -1.55
N GLU A 297 -13.73 -1.67 -1.88
CA GLU A 297 -13.15 -2.85 -1.24
C GLU A 297 -12.52 -2.54 0.14
N LEU A 298 -12.30 -1.25 0.46
CA LEU A 298 -11.85 -0.85 1.78
C LEU A 298 -12.93 -1.10 2.83
N TYR A 299 -12.51 -1.43 4.04
CA TYR A 299 -13.43 -1.75 5.14
C TYR A 299 -13.02 -1.11 6.47
N SER A 300 -13.97 -1.09 7.40
CA SER A 300 -13.78 -0.61 8.76
C SER A 300 -13.15 -1.71 9.61
N ILE A 301 -12.09 -1.36 10.35
CA ILE A 301 -11.36 -2.23 11.26
C ILE A 301 -11.58 -1.68 12.67
N VAL A 302 -12.33 -2.43 13.50
CA VAL A 302 -12.57 -2.06 14.88
C VAL A 302 -11.36 -2.50 15.72
N ARG A 303 -10.76 -1.56 16.43
CA ARG A 303 -9.53 -1.79 17.21
C ARG A 303 -9.71 -1.67 18.72
N GLY A 304 -10.82 -1.13 19.21
CA GLY A 304 -11.04 -0.93 20.63
C GLY A 304 -10.03 -0.02 21.35
N LYS A 305 -9.20 0.73 20.61
CA LYS A 305 -8.20 1.63 21.19
C LYS A 305 -8.86 2.92 21.68
N VAL A 306 -8.41 3.41 22.85
CA VAL A 306 -8.83 4.71 23.37
C VAL A 306 -8.50 5.82 22.36
N GLY A 307 -9.46 6.68 22.05
CA GLY A 307 -9.33 7.80 21.11
C GLY A 307 -9.46 7.44 19.64
N LYS A 308 -9.27 6.20 19.21
CA LYS A 308 -9.43 5.76 17.82
C LYS A 308 -10.00 4.34 17.76
N THR A 309 -11.32 4.26 17.85
CA THR A 309 -12.03 2.99 17.89
C THR A 309 -12.09 2.24 16.56
N VAL A 310 -12.06 2.97 15.44
CA VAL A 310 -12.19 2.43 14.07
C VAL A 310 -11.12 3.00 13.17
N GLU A 311 -10.45 2.14 12.42
CA GLU A 311 -9.54 2.47 11.33
C GLU A 311 -10.15 2.04 9.99
N PHE A 312 -9.82 2.75 8.89
CA PHE A 312 -10.38 2.50 7.57
C PHE A 312 -9.27 2.12 6.60
N GLY A 313 -9.31 0.91 6.05
CA GLY A 313 -8.24 0.44 5.18
C GLY A 313 -8.20 -1.05 4.98
N LEU A 314 -6.99 -1.63 5.09
CA LEU A 314 -6.69 -3.05 4.92
C LEU A 314 -6.08 -3.64 6.19
N SER A 315 -6.43 -4.87 6.52
CA SER A 315 -5.83 -5.60 7.65
C SER A 315 -4.59 -6.37 7.19
N TRP A 316 -3.57 -6.36 8.04
CA TRP A 316 -2.31 -7.05 7.82
C TRP A 316 -1.92 -7.88 9.04
N GLY A 317 -1.39 -9.06 8.80
CA GLY A 317 -0.66 -9.82 9.80
C GLY A 317 0.84 -9.55 9.65
N ILE A 318 1.49 -9.20 10.74
CA ILE A 318 2.93 -8.93 10.79
C ILE A 318 3.59 -10.01 11.64
N ARG A 319 4.64 -10.62 11.11
CA ARG A 319 5.53 -11.56 11.81
C ARG A 319 6.87 -10.89 11.98
N ARG A 320 7.41 -10.92 13.18
CA ARG A 320 8.75 -10.41 13.52
C ARG A 320 9.63 -11.57 13.98
N LEU A 321 10.76 -11.76 13.35
CA LEU A 321 11.78 -12.69 13.78
C LEU A 321 12.67 -12.04 14.86
N ARG A 322 13.32 -12.86 15.68
CA ARG A 322 14.40 -12.37 16.52
C ARG A 322 15.46 -11.71 15.63
N GLY A 323 16.03 -10.59 16.07
CA GLY A 323 16.80 -9.70 15.19
C GLY A 323 15.97 -8.57 14.58
N GLY A 324 14.61 -8.67 14.62
CA GLY A 324 13.69 -7.57 14.30
C GLY A 324 13.33 -7.44 12.83
N PHE A 325 13.58 -8.43 12.00
CA PHE A 325 13.11 -8.48 10.60
C PHE A 325 11.62 -8.80 10.53
N LEU A 326 10.91 -8.20 9.57
CA LEU A 326 9.47 -8.26 9.45
C LEU A 326 9.03 -9.00 8.19
N LEU A 327 8.00 -9.80 8.32
CA LEU A 327 7.26 -10.44 7.24
C LEU A 327 5.81 -10.00 7.33
N ALA A 328 5.18 -9.67 6.22
CA ALA A 328 3.81 -9.15 6.19
C ALA A 328 2.90 -10.01 5.31
N THR A 329 1.71 -10.29 5.80
CA THR A 329 0.66 -11.03 5.09
C THR A 329 -0.58 -10.17 5.00
N LEU A 330 -1.03 -9.86 3.77
CA LEU A 330 -2.27 -9.13 3.53
C LEU A 330 -3.49 -10.02 3.79
N ALA A 331 -4.51 -9.48 4.45
CA ALA A 331 -5.82 -10.13 4.51
C ALA A 331 -6.51 -10.04 3.14
N LYS A 332 -6.84 -11.18 2.54
CA LYS A 332 -7.65 -11.22 1.32
C LYS A 332 -9.08 -10.73 1.59
N ASN A 333 -9.63 -11.05 2.74
CA ASN A 333 -10.94 -10.63 3.21
C ASN A 333 -10.83 -10.04 4.62
N LYS A 334 -11.83 -9.26 5.04
CA LYS A 334 -11.86 -8.60 6.37
C LYS A 334 -11.54 -9.53 7.54
N ASN A 335 -11.94 -10.80 7.47
CA ASN A 335 -11.81 -11.77 8.56
C ASN A 335 -10.61 -12.72 8.41
N ASP A 336 -9.80 -12.61 7.35
CA ASP A 336 -8.68 -13.53 7.11
C ASP A 336 -7.51 -13.29 8.07
N VAL A 337 -7.39 -12.06 8.59
CA VAL A 337 -6.38 -11.63 9.56
C VAL A 337 -7.09 -11.14 10.82
N HIS A 338 -8.06 -11.91 11.30
CA HIS A 338 -8.57 -11.76 12.67
C HIS A 338 -7.56 -12.40 13.63
N ASP A 339 -7.32 -11.76 14.78
CA ASP A 339 -6.27 -12.18 15.72
C ASP A 339 -6.31 -13.68 16.03
N SER A 340 -7.50 -14.23 16.32
CA SER A 340 -7.67 -15.65 16.63
C SER A 340 -7.27 -16.60 15.50
N LYS A 341 -7.46 -16.19 14.23
CA LYS A 341 -7.08 -16.99 13.06
C LYS A 341 -5.63 -16.77 12.67
N PHE A 342 -5.18 -15.52 12.76
CA PHE A 342 -3.82 -15.17 12.34
C PHE A 342 -2.76 -15.75 13.30
N ALA A 343 -3.08 -15.93 14.59
CA ALA A 343 -2.19 -16.55 15.56
C ALA A 343 -1.65 -17.92 15.08
N VAL A 344 -2.51 -18.76 14.51
CA VAL A 344 -2.12 -20.08 13.96
C VAL A 344 -1.57 -19.95 12.55
N ARG A 345 -2.20 -19.12 11.70
CA ARG A 345 -1.76 -18.89 10.31
C ARG A 345 -0.31 -18.37 10.24
N ALA A 346 0.08 -17.49 11.14
CA ALA A 346 1.44 -16.94 11.19
C ALA A 346 2.51 -18.05 11.30
N VAL A 347 2.24 -19.10 12.08
CA VAL A 347 3.14 -20.26 12.20
C VAL A 347 3.12 -21.12 10.94
N LYS A 348 1.96 -21.33 10.31
CA LYS A 348 1.86 -22.04 9.02
C LYS A 348 2.63 -21.33 7.91
N ASP A 349 2.46 -20.01 7.80
CA ASP A 349 3.21 -19.19 6.84
C ASP A 349 4.73 -19.21 7.12
N HIS A 350 5.12 -19.31 8.40
CA HIS A 350 6.52 -19.46 8.80
C HIS A 350 7.09 -20.83 8.36
N VAL A 351 6.35 -21.91 8.58
CA VAL A 351 6.74 -23.27 8.14
C VAL A 351 6.89 -23.31 6.61
N THR A 352 5.97 -22.69 5.88
CA THR A 352 6.06 -22.61 4.41
C THR A 352 7.35 -21.91 3.95
N LEU A 353 7.79 -20.87 4.67
CA LEU A 353 8.97 -20.08 4.29
C LEU A 353 10.29 -20.74 4.70
N PHE A 354 10.36 -21.33 5.91
CA PHE A 354 11.60 -21.84 6.52
C PHE A 354 11.65 -23.38 6.65
N GLY A 355 10.60 -24.08 6.24
CA GLY A 355 10.52 -25.55 6.32
C GLY A 355 10.30 -26.11 7.73
N LYS A 356 10.37 -25.28 8.78
CA LYS A 356 10.28 -25.68 10.19
C LYS A 356 9.50 -24.62 10.99
N PRO A 357 8.74 -25.04 12.03
CA PRO A 357 8.08 -24.10 12.93
C PRO A 357 9.10 -23.35 13.80
N PRO A 358 8.77 -22.16 14.31
CA PRO A 358 9.59 -21.51 15.32
C PRO A 358 9.59 -22.35 16.62
N LYS A 359 10.73 -22.38 17.32
CA LYS A 359 10.82 -23.04 18.63
C LYS A 359 10.00 -22.29 19.67
N ALA A 360 10.01 -20.96 19.61
CA ALA A 360 9.29 -20.07 20.51
C ALA A 360 8.45 -19.09 19.71
N TYR A 361 7.18 -18.94 20.09
CA TYR A 361 6.22 -18.07 19.42
C TYR A 361 5.44 -17.25 20.43
N ALA A 362 5.29 -15.94 20.20
CA ALA A 362 4.47 -15.08 21.01
C ALA A 362 3.40 -14.34 20.18
N TYR A 363 2.24 -14.16 20.80
CA TYR A 363 1.11 -13.40 20.25
C TYR A 363 0.33 -12.72 21.39
N ASP A 364 -0.51 -11.73 21.05
CA ASP A 364 -1.31 -11.03 22.04
C ASP A 364 -2.54 -11.81 22.51
N ARG A 365 -3.36 -11.19 23.40
CA ARG A 365 -4.58 -11.78 23.96
C ARG A 365 -5.64 -12.12 22.90
N GLY A 366 -5.68 -11.40 21.79
CA GLY A 366 -6.64 -11.62 20.71
C GLY A 366 -6.46 -12.98 20.01
N GLY A 367 -5.26 -13.53 20.05
CA GLY A 367 -4.94 -14.84 19.50
C GLY A 367 -5.17 -16.02 20.42
N TRP A 368 -5.45 -15.77 21.71
CA TRP A 368 -5.53 -16.84 22.71
C TRP A 368 -6.85 -17.62 22.63
N SER A 369 -6.73 -18.91 22.51
CA SER A 369 -7.76 -19.93 22.85
C SER A 369 -7.05 -21.24 23.17
N ARG A 370 -7.70 -22.14 23.91
CA ARG A 370 -7.15 -23.49 24.18
C ARG A 370 -6.87 -24.22 22.87
N GLU A 371 -7.79 -24.14 21.94
CA GLU A 371 -7.66 -24.73 20.60
C GLU A 371 -6.45 -24.20 19.85
N ASN A 372 -6.20 -22.89 19.85
CA ASN A 372 -5.04 -22.29 19.21
C ASN A 372 -3.73 -22.76 19.85
N VAL A 373 -3.67 -22.84 21.19
CA VAL A 373 -2.49 -23.37 21.91
C VAL A 373 -2.21 -24.82 21.49
N GLU A 374 -3.23 -25.67 21.43
CA GLU A 374 -3.09 -27.07 21.00
C GLU A 374 -2.67 -27.17 19.53
N GLN A 375 -3.29 -26.39 18.65
CA GLN A 375 -2.91 -26.37 17.23
C GLN A 375 -1.46 -25.94 17.04
N LEU A 376 -0.97 -24.92 17.76
CA LEU A 376 0.41 -24.48 17.71
C LEU A 376 1.39 -25.54 18.21
N LYS A 377 1.05 -26.24 19.28
CA LYS A 377 1.84 -27.40 19.76
C LYS A 377 1.86 -28.53 18.72
N LYS A 378 0.72 -28.86 18.09
CA LYS A 378 0.64 -29.84 17.00
C LYS A 378 1.48 -29.45 15.77
N LEU A 379 1.62 -28.15 15.50
CA LEU A 379 2.50 -27.63 14.45
C LEU A 379 4.01 -27.69 14.82
N GLY A 380 4.35 -28.12 16.05
CA GLY A 380 5.72 -28.29 16.52
C GLY A 380 6.32 -27.07 17.25
N VAL A 381 5.51 -26.09 17.62
CA VAL A 381 5.97 -24.96 18.46
C VAL A 381 6.14 -25.46 19.89
N ARG A 382 7.38 -25.40 20.42
CA ARG A 382 7.70 -25.84 21.78
C ARG A 382 7.19 -24.85 22.83
N ASP A 383 7.53 -23.58 22.66
CA ASP A 383 7.26 -22.53 23.63
C ASP A 383 6.13 -21.62 23.09
N VAL A 384 4.88 -21.94 23.43
CA VAL A 384 3.70 -21.22 22.96
C VAL A 384 3.33 -20.10 23.93
N GLY A 385 3.67 -18.87 23.60
CA GLY A 385 3.48 -17.66 24.41
C GLY A 385 2.27 -16.84 23.98
N LEU A 386 1.07 -17.45 23.90
CA LEU A 386 -0.17 -16.69 23.73
C LEU A 386 -0.57 -16.08 25.07
N ALA A 387 -0.75 -14.76 25.13
CA ALA A 387 -1.18 -14.06 26.33
C ALA A 387 -2.61 -14.48 26.69
N PRO A 388 -2.88 -15.07 27.85
CA PRO A 388 -4.18 -15.60 28.19
C PRO A 388 -5.22 -14.49 28.39
N GLN A 389 -6.49 -14.88 28.26
CA GLN A 389 -7.64 -14.04 28.60
C GLN A 389 -8.19 -14.42 29.96
N GLY A 390 -8.59 -13.41 30.75
CA GLY A 390 -9.19 -13.61 32.07
C GLY A 390 -8.22 -14.28 33.09
N LYS A 391 -8.69 -15.32 33.75
CA LYS A 391 -7.95 -16.09 34.78
C LYS A 391 -7.15 -17.28 34.21
N ALA A 392 -7.09 -17.44 32.86
CA ALA A 392 -6.40 -18.56 32.27
C ALA A 392 -4.87 -18.43 32.43
N ASP A 393 -4.19 -19.57 32.56
CA ASP A 393 -2.74 -19.61 32.72
C ASP A 393 -1.99 -19.54 31.37
N TRP A 394 -0.77 -19.02 31.44
CA TRP A 394 0.14 -19.08 30.32
C TRP A 394 0.59 -20.54 30.06
N ALA A 395 0.67 -20.90 28.80
CA ALA A 395 1.20 -22.21 28.40
C ALA A 395 2.73 -22.33 28.64
N VAL A 396 3.40 -21.24 29.00
CA VAL A 396 4.84 -21.15 29.33
C VAL A 396 5.02 -20.41 30.66
N GLN A 397 6.11 -20.74 31.40
CA GLN A 397 6.38 -20.17 32.72
C GLN A 397 7.82 -19.66 32.85
N GLY A 398 8.10 -18.98 33.95
CA GLY A 398 9.44 -18.51 34.34
C GLY A 398 10.12 -17.63 33.28
N LYS A 399 11.42 -17.79 33.13
CA LYS A 399 12.27 -17.01 32.21
C LYS A 399 11.80 -17.05 30.74
N VAL A 400 11.16 -18.16 30.30
CA VAL A 400 10.63 -18.28 28.94
C VAL A 400 9.47 -17.33 28.75
N LYS A 401 8.54 -17.25 29.69
CA LYS A 401 7.41 -16.32 29.68
C LYS A 401 7.88 -14.88 29.64
N GLU A 402 8.82 -14.49 30.51
CA GLU A 402 9.37 -13.13 30.56
C GLU A 402 10.01 -12.73 29.22
N LYS A 403 10.82 -13.62 28.66
CA LYS A 403 11.44 -13.41 27.34
C LYS A 403 10.38 -13.20 26.24
N LEU A 404 9.33 -14.01 26.19
CA LEU A 404 8.30 -13.90 25.17
C LEU A 404 7.45 -12.63 25.34
N ILE A 405 7.22 -12.16 26.57
CA ILE A 405 6.57 -10.88 26.84
C ILE A 405 7.46 -9.72 26.34
N ALA A 406 8.75 -9.74 26.63
CA ALA A 406 9.69 -8.72 26.17
C ALA A 406 9.77 -8.67 24.63
N GLU A 407 9.92 -9.81 23.97
CA GLU A 407 9.95 -9.88 22.50
C GLU A 407 8.64 -9.43 21.86
N ARG A 408 7.48 -9.69 22.51
CA ARG A 408 6.18 -9.23 22.04
C ARG A 408 6.09 -7.70 21.99
N ALA A 409 6.61 -7.01 22.99
CA ALA A 409 6.65 -5.55 23.00
C ALA A 409 7.42 -4.96 21.80
N LEU A 410 8.43 -5.67 21.31
CA LEU A 410 9.25 -5.22 20.19
C LEU A 410 8.55 -5.28 18.82
N VAL A 411 7.48 -6.09 18.65
CA VAL A 411 6.72 -6.12 17.39
C VAL A 411 5.97 -4.82 17.18
N GLU A 412 5.43 -4.22 18.25
CA GLU A 412 4.74 -2.94 18.19
C GLU A 412 5.68 -1.82 17.70
N GLY A 413 6.93 -1.80 18.17
CA GLY A 413 7.97 -0.88 17.70
C GLY A 413 8.26 -1.05 16.20
N GLY A 414 8.36 -2.28 15.72
CA GLY A 414 8.51 -2.60 14.30
C GLY A 414 7.33 -2.10 13.46
N ILE A 415 6.10 -2.40 13.90
CA ILE A 415 4.87 -1.93 13.27
C ILE A 415 4.80 -0.39 13.28
N GLY A 416 5.12 0.26 14.38
CA GLY A 416 5.19 1.71 14.48
C GLY A 416 6.17 2.31 13.47
N THR A 417 7.33 1.70 13.31
CA THR A 417 8.37 2.16 12.38
C THR A 417 7.94 2.07 10.92
N ILE A 418 7.35 0.96 10.46
CA ILE A 418 6.86 0.87 9.07
C ILE A 418 5.68 1.80 8.81
N LYS A 419 4.86 2.10 9.81
CA LYS A 419 3.75 3.06 9.72
C LYS A 419 4.23 4.51 9.71
N ALA A 420 5.43 4.80 10.17
CA ALA A 420 6.00 6.14 10.11
C ALA A 420 6.12 6.64 8.66
N GLY A 421 6.12 7.96 8.48
CA GLY A 421 6.09 8.62 7.17
C GLY A 421 7.22 8.20 6.23
N LYS A 422 8.37 7.78 6.77
CA LYS A 422 9.55 7.34 6.02
C LYS A 422 9.28 6.18 5.05
N TYR A 423 8.49 5.18 5.45
CA TYR A 423 8.25 3.99 4.63
C TYR A 423 6.91 4.04 3.87
N GLY A 424 5.95 4.80 4.37
CA GLY A 424 4.67 5.02 3.67
C GLY A 424 3.71 3.86 3.72
N PHE A 425 3.78 3.00 4.75
CA PHE A 425 2.80 1.95 4.98
C PHE A 425 1.39 2.53 5.17
N ASN A 426 1.25 3.52 6.05
CA ASN A 426 -0.01 4.19 6.31
C ASN A 426 -0.29 5.32 5.32
N LYS A 427 -1.56 5.50 4.97
CA LYS A 427 -2.09 6.56 4.11
C LYS A 427 -1.27 6.73 2.82
N PRO A 428 -0.99 5.64 2.08
CA PRO A 428 -0.31 5.76 0.81
C PRO A 428 -1.18 6.54 -0.18
N ALA A 429 -0.54 7.23 -1.13
CA ALA A 429 -1.23 7.90 -2.23
C ALA A 429 -1.73 6.88 -3.27
N ALA A 430 -2.52 5.90 -2.83
CA ALA A 430 -3.02 4.80 -3.63
C ALA A 430 -4.47 5.03 -4.07
N LYS A 431 -4.81 4.60 -5.28
CA LYS A 431 -6.16 4.71 -5.88
C LYS A 431 -6.86 3.37 -6.05
N SER A 432 -6.24 2.28 -5.60
CA SER A 432 -6.78 0.92 -5.61
C SER A 432 -6.24 0.14 -4.42
N VAL A 433 -6.91 -0.97 -4.07
CA VAL A 433 -6.44 -1.92 -3.05
C VAL A 433 -5.09 -2.50 -3.45
N ASP A 434 -4.91 -2.90 -4.72
CA ASP A 434 -3.66 -3.49 -5.20
C ASP A 434 -2.47 -2.53 -5.01
N THR A 435 -2.65 -1.25 -5.41
CA THR A 435 -1.60 -0.23 -5.21
C THR A 435 -1.34 0.01 -3.72
N MET A 436 -2.39 -0.03 -2.88
CA MET A 436 -2.26 0.12 -1.44
C MET A 436 -1.50 -1.06 -0.83
N ALA A 437 -1.81 -2.27 -1.27
CA ALA A 437 -1.14 -3.51 -0.87
C ALA A 437 0.35 -3.51 -1.27
N MET A 438 0.66 -3.13 -2.51
CA MET A 438 2.04 -2.95 -2.97
C MET A 438 2.81 -1.94 -2.10
N CYS A 439 2.18 -0.81 -1.72
CA CYS A 439 2.81 0.16 -0.81
C CYS A 439 3.08 -0.44 0.57
N GLY A 440 2.20 -1.31 1.08
CA GLY A 440 2.38 -2.03 2.33
C GLY A 440 3.60 -2.96 2.28
N GLN A 441 3.68 -3.82 1.28
CA GLN A 441 4.83 -4.73 1.09
C GLN A 441 6.14 -3.97 0.88
N ARG A 442 6.11 -2.90 0.06
CA ARG A 442 7.30 -2.08 -0.17
C ARG A 442 7.79 -1.40 1.11
N ALA A 443 6.89 -0.99 1.99
CA ALA A 443 7.28 -0.41 3.28
C ALA A 443 8.02 -1.41 4.16
N VAL A 444 7.57 -2.67 4.18
CA VAL A 444 8.21 -3.76 4.93
C VAL A 444 9.55 -4.13 4.30
N LEU A 445 9.62 -4.26 2.97
CA LEU A 445 10.86 -4.49 2.23
C LEU A 445 11.90 -3.40 2.54
N GLY A 446 11.52 -2.13 2.47
CA GLY A 446 12.43 -1.01 2.74
C GLY A 446 12.90 -0.97 4.19
N PHE A 447 12.06 -1.35 5.14
CA PHE A 447 12.44 -1.50 6.53
C PHE A 447 13.51 -2.58 6.68
N ASN A 448 13.30 -3.76 6.09
CA ASN A 448 14.24 -4.88 6.19
C ASN A 448 15.54 -4.62 5.45
N LEU A 449 15.53 -4.04 4.26
CA LEU A 449 16.75 -3.63 3.54
C LEU A 449 17.60 -2.65 4.37
N ASN A 450 16.95 -1.64 4.92
CA ASN A 450 17.63 -0.67 5.78
C ASN A 450 18.23 -1.31 7.05
N LYS A 451 17.55 -2.32 7.59
CA LYS A 451 18.01 -3.06 8.75
C LYS A 451 19.18 -4.01 8.41
N MET A 452 19.10 -4.65 7.24
CA MET A 452 20.12 -5.54 6.71
C MET A 452 21.46 -4.81 6.55
N VAL A 453 21.46 -3.73 5.77
CA VAL A 453 22.67 -2.93 5.52
C VAL A 453 23.30 -2.40 6.82
N ARG A 454 22.46 -1.93 7.76
CA ARG A 454 22.94 -1.48 9.05
C ARG A 454 23.58 -2.61 9.86
N GLY A 455 22.95 -3.78 9.92
CA GLY A 455 23.48 -4.93 10.66
C GLY A 455 24.80 -5.46 10.09
N LEU A 456 24.94 -5.43 8.75
CA LEU A 456 26.19 -5.81 8.10
C LEU A 456 27.30 -4.79 8.35
N ALA A 457 27.01 -3.49 8.31
CA ALA A 457 27.98 -2.44 8.60
C ALA A 457 28.48 -2.52 10.07
N GLU A 458 27.57 -2.63 11.06
CA GLU A 458 27.91 -2.78 12.47
C GLU A 458 28.80 -4.02 12.72
N ARG A 459 28.59 -5.11 11.98
CA ARG A 459 29.37 -6.32 12.07
C ARG A 459 30.79 -6.14 11.49
N LYS A 460 30.91 -5.42 10.35
CA LYS A 460 32.25 -5.11 9.78
C LYS A 460 33.06 -4.22 10.73
N GLU A 461 32.45 -3.23 11.34
CA GLU A 461 33.10 -2.37 12.33
C GLU A 461 33.59 -3.16 13.54
N MET A 462 32.77 -4.11 14.05
CA MET A 462 33.18 -4.97 15.17
C MET A 462 34.38 -5.86 14.83
N VAL A 463 34.47 -6.34 13.58
CA VAL A 463 35.63 -7.19 13.14
C VAL A 463 36.92 -6.36 12.97
N LEU A 464 36.81 -5.06 12.67
CA LEU A 464 37.93 -4.17 12.48
C LEU A 464 38.54 -3.66 13.84
N VAL A 465 37.73 -3.72 14.91
CA VAL A 465 38.11 -3.21 16.26
C VAL A 465 38.55 -4.35 17.19
N GLY A 466 38.27 -5.60 16.88
CA GLY A 466 38.68 -6.77 17.65
C GLY A 466 39.85 -7.51 17.00
#